data_e904e0ba884fa1523d4eb2414e8b1e0e
#
_entry.id   e904e0ba884fa1523d4eb2414e8b1e0e
#
_cell.length_a   1.000
_cell.length_b   1.000
_cell.length_c   1.000
_cell.angle_alpha   90.00
_cell.angle_beta   90.00
_cell.angle_gamma   90.00
#
_symmetry.space_group_name_H-M   'P 1'
#
loop_
_entity.id
_entity.type
_entity.pdbx_description
1 polymer ?
#
loop_
_entity_poly.entity_id
_entity_poly.type
_entity_poly.pdbx_seq_one_letter_code
_entity_poly.pdbx_strand_id
1 'polypeptide(L)'
;MNILSIGGSDPSSGAGIQSDIKTFSNHDVYGFTVITAVTSQNTKKVASIEPVSSKSLKTQLDSILSDFQIDAVKIGMVYDSKTIKTIRSKLKNLKVPIIVDPIIK
;
A
#
# COMPACT_ATOMS: atom_id res chain seq x y z
N MET A 1 9.00 15.50 0.28
CA MET A 1 7.93 14.84 -0.50
C MET A 1 7.37 13.67 0.29
N ASN A 2 6.05 13.57 0.35
CA ASN A 2 5.35 12.51 1.05
C ASN A 2 4.71 11.57 0.04
N ILE A 3 5.06 10.28 0.11
CA ILE A 3 4.51 9.26 -0.79
C ILE A 3 3.78 8.22 0.04
N LEU A 4 2.55 7.90 -0.38
CA LEU A 4 1.75 6.83 0.22
C LEU A 4 1.91 5.56 -0.61
N SER A 5 2.37 4.49 0.04
CA SER A 5 2.40 3.15 -0.56
C SER A 5 1.22 2.33 -0.03
N ILE A 6 0.40 1.83 -0.94
CA ILE A 6 -0.74 0.97 -0.64
C ILE A 6 -0.41 -0.42 -1.18
N GLY A 7 -0.27 -1.40 -0.32
CA GLY A 7 0.11 -2.73 -0.75
C GLY A 7 0.14 -3.77 0.35
N GLY A 8 0.65 -4.93 0.01
CA GLY A 8 0.78 -6.03 0.96
C GLY A 8 1.96 -5.84 1.88
N SER A 9 1.87 -6.44 3.05
CA SER A 9 2.99 -6.51 4.00
C SER A 9 3.78 -7.79 3.75
N ASP A 10 5.08 -7.63 3.50
CA ASP A 10 6.02 -8.73 3.33
C ASP A 10 6.99 -8.78 4.53
N PRO A 11 6.85 -9.77 5.42
CA PRO A 11 7.70 -9.84 6.61
C PRO A 11 9.18 -10.05 6.30
N SER A 12 9.51 -10.57 5.11
CA SER A 12 10.91 -10.74 4.69
C SER A 12 11.53 -9.45 4.14
N SER A 13 10.72 -8.42 3.93
CA SER A 13 11.14 -7.10 3.43
C SER A 13 11.70 -7.08 2.01
N GLY A 14 11.55 -8.17 1.26
CA GLY A 14 12.01 -8.26 -0.12
C GLY A 14 11.04 -7.63 -1.13
N ALA A 15 9.80 -7.40 -0.72
CA ALA A 15 8.74 -6.84 -1.55
C ALA A 15 7.77 -6.04 -0.69
N GLY A 16 6.61 -5.67 -1.24
CA GLY A 16 5.54 -5.03 -0.50
C GLY A 16 5.90 -3.65 0.01
N ILE A 17 5.15 -3.20 1.00
CA ILE A 17 5.33 -1.86 1.57
C ILE A 17 6.69 -1.69 2.24
N GLN A 18 7.27 -2.75 2.79
CA GLN A 18 8.57 -2.69 3.44
C GLN A 18 9.68 -2.35 2.45
N SER A 19 9.64 -2.95 1.26
CA SER A 19 10.58 -2.64 0.19
C SER A 19 10.42 -1.20 -0.30
N ASP A 20 9.17 -0.74 -0.43
CA ASP A 20 8.88 0.63 -0.85
C ASP A 20 9.43 1.64 0.15
N ILE A 21 9.23 1.41 1.45
CA ILE A 21 9.72 2.31 2.50
C ILE A 21 11.25 2.42 2.45
N LYS A 22 11.95 1.32 2.24
CA LYS A 22 13.41 1.34 2.08
C LYS A 22 13.83 2.21 0.91
N THR A 23 13.18 2.04 -0.23
CA THR A 23 13.46 2.82 -1.45
C THR A 23 13.21 4.30 -1.20
N PHE A 24 12.08 4.66 -0.60
CA PHE A 24 11.75 6.05 -0.30
C PHE A 24 12.79 6.67 0.62
N SER A 25 13.17 5.96 1.66
CA SER A 25 14.16 6.44 2.62
C SER A 25 15.51 6.73 1.96
N ASN A 26 15.92 5.89 1.00
CA ASN A 26 17.17 6.07 0.25
C ASN A 26 17.13 7.30 -0.68
N HIS A 27 15.95 7.84 -0.95
CA HIS A 27 15.77 9.01 -1.82
C HIS A 27 15.26 10.24 -1.07
N ASP A 28 15.41 10.26 0.25
CA ASP A 28 14.94 11.36 1.10
C ASP A 28 13.44 11.63 0.97
N VAL A 29 12.67 10.61 0.70
CA VAL A 29 11.22 10.68 0.60
C VAL A 29 10.61 10.11 1.88
N TYR A 30 9.66 10.83 2.45
CA TYR A 30 8.93 10.32 3.61
C TYR A 30 7.81 9.38 3.12
N GLY A 31 7.84 8.14 3.58
CA GLY A 31 6.89 7.11 3.17
C GLY A 31 5.81 6.87 4.20
N PHE A 32 4.56 6.83 3.72
CA PHE A 32 3.39 6.40 4.49
C PHE A 32 2.93 5.07 3.92
N THR A 33 2.27 4.27 4.72
CA THR A 33 1.84 2.94 4.29
C THR A 33 0.39 2.65 4.65
N VAL A 34 -0.29 1.96 3.74
CA VAL A 34 -1.59 1.36 3.98
C VAL A 34 -1.50 -0.10 3.55
N ILE A 35 -1.88 -1.00 4.44
CA ILE A 35 -1.77 -2.44 4.23
C ILE A 35 -3.05 -3.00 3.66
N THR A 36 -2.96 -3.67 2.51
CA THR A 36 -4.09 -4.35 1.87
C THR A 36 -4.21 -5.81 2.29
N ALA A 37 -3.09 -6.42 2.63
CA ALA A 37 -3.05 -7.82 3.06
C ALA A 37 -1.81 -8.05 3.91
N VAL A 38 -1.92 -8.96 4.85
CA VAL A 38 -0.77 -9.44 5.63
C VAL A 38 -0.35 -10.77 5.04
N THR A 39 0.91 -10.87 4.64
CA THR A 39 1.45 -12.12 4.16
C THR A 39 2.36 -12.76 5.18
N SER A 40 2.44 -14.08 5.13
CA SER A 40 3.44 -14.87 5.87
C SER A 40 4.31 -15.53 4.83
N GLN A 41 5.51 -14.99 4.64
CA GLN A 41 6.39 -15.46 3.60
C GLN A 41 7.86 -15.29 3.97
N ASN A 42 8.69 -16.01 3.26
CA ASN A 42 10.14 -15.88 3.34
C ASN A 42 10.72 -16.01 1.93
N THR A 43 12.03 -16.19 1.79
CA THR A 43 12.68 -16.28 0.48
C THR A 43 12.32 -17.56 -0.30
N LYS A 44 11.74 -18.55 0.37
CA LYS A 44 11.44 -19.87 -0.23
C LYS A 44 9.98 -20.02 -0.64
N LYS A 45 9.05 -19.44 0.12
CA LYS A 45 7.62 -19.61 -0.16
C LYS A 45 6.75 -18.54 0.46
N VAL A 46 5.55 -18.38 -0.09
CA VAL A 46 4.45 -17.64 0.52
C VAL A 46 3.58 -18.68 1.25
N ALA A 47 3.57 -18.63 2.58
CA ALA A 47 2.82 -19.59 3.40
C ALA A 47 1.34 -19.21 3.52
N SER A 48 1.04 -17.92 3.62
CA SER A 48 -0.34 -17.45 3.70
C SER A 48 -0.46 -16.00 3.27
N ILE A 49 -1.68 -15.62 2.86
CA ILE A 49 -2.06 -14.27 2.51
C ILE A 49 -3.40 -13.99 3.17
N GLU A 50 -3.44 -12.97 4.03
CA GLU A 50 -4.69 -12.55 4.69
C GLU A 50 -5.04 -11.12 4.27
N PRO A 51 -6.05 -10.95 3.40
CA PRO A 51 -6.53 -9.61 3.08
C PRO A 51 -7.07 -8.91 4.33
N VAL A 52 -6.81 -7.61 4.47
CA VAL A 52 -7.43 -6.83 5.53
C VAL A 52 -8.89 -6.57 5.18
N SER A 53 -9.73 -6.36 6.20
CA SER A 53 -11.13 -6.05 5.99
C SER A 53 -11.30 -4.70 5.30
N SER A 54 -12.43 -4.52 4.60
CA SER A 54 -12.78 -3.22 4.01
C SER A 54 -12.82 -2.12 5.06
N LYS A 55 -13.31 -2.43 6.25
CA LYS A 55 -13.34 -1.48 7.37
C LYS A 55 -11.93 -1.05 7.77
N SER A 56 -11.01 -2.00 7.93
CA SER A 56 -9.62 -1.71 8.28
C SER A 56 -8.95 -0.88 7.19
N LEU A 57 -9.16 -1.24 5.93
CA LEU A 57 -8.59 -0.50 4.81
C LEU A 57 -9.08 0.95 4.79
N LYS A 58 -10.38 1.17 4.95
CA LYS A 58 -10.96 2.52 5.02
C LYS A 58 -10.38 3.33 6.17
N THR A 59 -10.28 2.73 7.34
CA THR A 59 -9.76 3.39 8.54
C THR A 59 -8.30 3.78 8.37
N GLN A 60 -7.49 2.91 7.77
CA GLN A 60 -6.09 3.23 7.47
C GLN A 60 -5.99 4.42 6.51
N LEU A 61 -6.75 4.38 5.42
CA LEU A 61 -6.75 5.46 4.42
C LEU A 61 -7.21 6.78 5.03
N ASP A 62 -8.30 6.76 5.79
CA ASP A 62 -8.82 7.96 6.44
C ASP A 62 -7.82 8.54 7.44
N SER A 63 -7.12 7.70 8.19
CA SER A 63 -6.13 8.15 9.16
C SER A 63 -4.98 8.92 8.50
N ILE A 64 -4.51 8.43 7.36
CA ILE A 64 -3.40 9.07 6.65
C ILE A 64 -3.87 10.31 5.88
N LEU A 65 -4.95 10.17 5.11
CA LEU A 65 -5.40 11.24 4.22
C LEU A 65 -5.99 12.44 4.96
N SER A 66 -6.48 12.25 6.19
CA SER A 66 -7.04 13.35 6.99
C SER A 66 -5.99 14.19 7.72
N ASP A 67 -4.78 13.66 7.91
CA ASP A 67 -3.74 14.32 8.73
C ASP A 67 -2.54 14.77 7.91
N PHE A 68 -2.21 14.07 6.82
CA PHE A 68 -0.98 14.33 6.07
C PHE A 68 -1.26 14.77 4.65
N GLN A 69 -0.39 15.66 4.15
CA GLN A 69 -0.42 16.01 2.74
C GLN A 69 0.38 14.97 1.97
N ILE A 70 -0.30 14.24 1.09
CA ILE A 70 0.31 13.21 0.25
C ILE A 70 0.58 13.80 -1.12
N ASP A 71 1.81 13.65 -1.60
CA ASP A 71 2.26 14.21 -2.87
C ASP A 71 2.17 13.21 -4.03
N ALA A 72 2.22 11.93 -3.73
CA ALA A 72 2.07 10.87 -4.73
C ALA A 72 1.62 9.58 -4.04
N VAL A 73 1.01 8.68 -4.81
CA VAL A 73 0.53 7.39 -4.31
C VAL A 73 1.07 6.29 -5.20
N LYS A 74 1.56 5.22 -4.58
CA LYS A 74 1.89 3.97 -5.26
C LYS A 74 0.91 2.90 -4.80
N ILE A 75 0.29 2.20 -5.75
CA ILE A 75 -0.59 1.08 -5.47
C ILE A 75 0.10 -0.19 -5.96
N GLY A 76 0.43 -1.06 -5.03
CA GLY A 76 1.01 -2.36 -5.31
C GLY A 76 -0.06 -3.44 -5.41
N MET A 77 0.14 -4.54 -4.72
CA MET A 77 -0.74 -5.70 -4.81
C MET A 77 -2.14 -5.44 -4.30
N VAL A 78 -3.13 -5.72 -5.15
CA VAL A 78 -4.55 -5.67 -4.80
C VAL A 78 -5.16 -7.01 -5.18
N TYR A 79 -5.83 -7.66 -4.23
CA TYR A 79 -6.29 -9.03 -4.40
C TYR A 79 -7.69 -9.17 -5.00
N ASP A 80 -8.55 -8.17 -4.83
CA ASP A 80 -9.92 -8.28 -5.28
C ASP A 80 -10.51 -6.93 -5.68
N SER A 81 -11.66 -7.00 -6.37
CA SER A 81 -12.35 -5.81 -6.85
C SER A 81 -12.88 -4.93 -5.72
N LYS A 82 -13.21 -5.52 -4.58
CA LYS A 82 -13.71 -4.79 -3.42
C LYS A 82 -12.64 -3.87 -2.83
N THR A 83 -11.40 -4.35 -2.72
CA THR A 83 -10.25 -3.58 -2.29
C THR A 83 -9.99 -2.42 -3.26
N ILE A 84 -10.01 -2.69 -4.57
CA ILE A 84 -9.83 -1.65 -5.59
C ILE A 84 -10.89 -0.57 -5.47
N LYS A 85 -12.16 -0.95 -5.30
CA LYS A 85 -13.26 0.01 -5.15
C LYS A 85 -13.10 0.89 -3.92
N THR A 86 -12.67 0.30 -2.80
CA THR A 86 -12.42 1.06 -1.56
C THR A 86 -11.31 2.07 -1.74
N ILE A 87 -10.19 1.66 -2.32
CA ILE A 87 -9.05 2.55 -2.60
C ILE A 87 -9.49 3.68 -3.52
N ARG A 88 -10.13 3.35 -4.63
CA ARG A 88 -10.59 4.33 -5.62
C ARG A 88 -11.53 5.36 -4.99
N SER A 89 -12.47 4.90 -4.17
CA SER A 89 -13.42 5.78 -3.48
C SER A 89 -12.70 6.79 -2.58
N LYS A 90 -11.66 6.36 -1.88
CA LYS A 90 -10.91 7.23 -0.97
C LYS A 90 -9.95 8.17 -1.68
N LEU A 91 -9.45 7.80 -2.85
CA LEU A 91 -8.48 8.60 -3.59
C LEU A 91 -9.11 9.49 -4.67
N LYS A 92 -10.39 9.36 -4.95
CA LYS A 92 -11.01 10.02 -6.11
C LYS A 92 -10.88 11.55 -6.12
N ASN A 93 -10.78 12.19 -4.95
CA ASN A 93 -10.65 13.63 -4.84
C ASN A 93 -9.19 14.07 -4.64
N LEU A 94 -8.28 13.12 -4.57
CA LEU A 94 -6.87 13.41 -4.39
C LEU A 94 -6.22 13.64 -5.76
N LYS A 95 -5.73 14.86 -5.98
CA LYS A 95 -5.17 15.26 -7.28
C LYS A 95 -3.66 15.19 -7.28
N VAL A 96 -3.14 13.97 -7.22
CA VAL A 96 -1.71 13.70 -7.23
C VAL A 96 -1.42 12.52 -8.16
N PRO A 97 -0.17 12.36 -8.61
CA PRO A 97 0.19 11.19 -9.40
C PRO A 97 -0.10 9.90 -8.65
N ILE A 98 -0.71 8.95 -9.35
CA ILE A 98 -0.96 7.61 -8.82
C ILE A 98 -0.28 6.62 -9.75
N ILE A 99 0.67 5.88 -9.20
CA ILE A 99 1.42 4.85 -9.92
C ILE A 99 0.87 3.50 -9.49
N VAL A 100 0.40 2.73 -10.45
CA VAL A 100 -0.07 1.36 -10.21
C VAL A 100 1.01 0.41 -10.69
N ASP A 101 1.51 -0.42 -9.78
CA ASP A 101 2.54 -1.40 -10.08
C ASP A 101 1.96 -2.80 -9.86
N PRO A 102 1.18 -3.32 -10.83
CA PRO A 102 0.51 -4.60 -10.64
C PRO A 102 1.53 -5.74 -10.69
N ILE A 103 1.46 -6.62 -9.69
CA ILE A 103 2.14 -7.90 -9.78
C ILE A 103 1.15 -8.85 -10.48
N ILE A 104 1.49 -9.19 -11.71
CA ILE A 104 0.73 -10.18 -12.46
C ILE A 104 1.32 -11.55 -12.15
N LYS A 105 0.54 -12.36 -11.50
CA LYS A 105 0.92 -13.75 -11.27
C LYS A 105 0.09 -14.68 -12.14
#